data_8768677de184cc2a2745e0d49b8f2f2a
#
_entry.id   8768677de184cc2a2745e0d49b8f2f2a
#
_cell.length_a   1.000
_cell.length_b   1.000
_cell.length_c   1.000
_cell.angle_alpha   90.00
_cell.angle_beta   90.00
_cell.angle_gamma   90.00
#
_symmetry.space_group_name_H-M   'P 1'
#
loop_
_entity.id
_entity.type
_entity.pdbx_description
1 polymer ?
#
loop_
_entity_poly.entity_id
_entity_poly.type
_entity_poly.pdbx_seq_one_letter_code
_entity_poly.pdbx_strand_id
1 'polypeptide(L)'
;MSITLRNIKVWNTGEVIDLVVPGTAAAYFADTSAVADGADIDATGLTVAPGFEDPHVHFRDPGQTYKESMVSGCRASASGGYTNVLIMPNTLPALDGQPVSGPEATGAKEVLDAGFDNVIDFLQQYDTAHDVQLPVRYDLCVCASKDRAGHEASDVADWLKYVPGFEDDAKTPAMLTHPITAISDDGSAVTPEILDQVLENVKASDLY
;
A
#
# COMPACT_ATOMS: atom_id res chain seq x y z
N MET A 1 -10.02 21.68 -4.04
CA MET A 1 -11.21 21.19 -4.80
C MET A 1 -12.13 20.51 -3.82
N SER A 2 -13.42 20.79 -3.82
CA SER A 2 -14.41 20.13 -2.96
C SER A 2 -15.62 19.72 -3.80
N ILE A 3 -16.32 18.67 -3.37
CA ILE A 3 -17.54 18.18 -4.02
C ILE A 3 -18.60 18.05 -2.93
N THR A 4 -19.83 18.46 -3.21
CA THR A 4 -20.97 18.22 -2.31
C THR A 4 -21.87 17.17 -2.92
N LEU A 5 -22.05 16.05 -2.21
CA LEU A 5 -23.01 15.01 -2.55
C LEU A 5 -24.34 15.34 -1.84
N ARG A 6 -25.35 15.77 -2.60
CA ARG A 6 -26.65 16.15 -2.08
C ARG A 6 -27.56 14.94 -1.93
N ASN A 7 -28.31 14.90 -0.82
CA ASN A 7 -29.31 13.87 -0.56
C ASN A 7 -28.76 12.43 -0.51
N ILE A 8 -27.50 12.24 -0.07
CA ILE A 8 -26.92 10.90 0.04
C ILE A 8 -27.38 10.20 1.31
N LYS A 9 -27.71 8.93 1.22
CA LYS A 9 -28.13 8.12 2.35
C LYS A 9 -26.92 7.53 3.08
N VAL A 10 -26.86 7.65 4.41
CA VAL A 10 -25.84 7.01 5.24
C VAL A 10 -26.21 5.54 5.50
N TRP A 11 -25.30 4.61 5.21
CA TRP A 11 -25.56 3.16 5.18
C TRP A 11 -26.08 2.57 6.51
N ASN A 12 -25.52 3.03 7.65
CA ASN A 12 -25.80 2.44 8.96
C ASN A 12 -26.96 3.13 9.70
N THR A 13 -27.26 4.40 9.41
CA THR A 13 -28.33 5.16 10.06
C THR A 13 -29.57 5.29 9.19
N GLY A 14 -29.41 5.19 7.86
CA GLY A 14 -30.48 5.47 6.90
C GLY A 14 -30.81 6.95 6.77
N GLU A 15 -30.10 7.84 7.47
CA GLU A 15 -30.26 9.28 7.39
C GLU A 15 -29.84 9.79 6.01
N VAL A 16 -30.57 10.76 5.49
CA VAL A 16 -30.23 11.43 4.23
C VAL A 16 -29.57 12.77 4.56
N ILE A 17 -28.36 12.97 4.09
CA ILE A 17 -27.54 14.15 4.38
C ILE A 17 -26.96 14.77 3.11
N ASP A 18 -26.44 15.97 3.23
CA ASP A 18 -25.52 16.57 2.28
C ASP A 18 -24.08 16.33 2.79
N LEU A 19 -23.27 15.61 2.01
CA LEU A 19 -21.91 15.27 2.37
C LEU A 19 -20.92 16.12 1.56
N VAL A 20 -20.12 16.92 2.25
CA VAL A 20 -19.02 17.64 1.63
C VAL A 20 -17.77 16.76 1.62
N VAL A 21 -17.28 16.44 0.43
CA VAL A 21 -16.02 15.72 0.23
C VAL A 21 -14.93 16.76 0.00
N PRO A 22 -13.96 16.92 0.93
CA PRO A 22 -12.90 17.92 0.82
C PRO A 22 -11.93 17.56 -0.32
N GLY A 23 -11.23 18.56 -0.86
CA GLY A 23 -10.42 18.47 -2.05
C GLY A 23 -9.31 17.43 -2.05
N THR A 24 -8.75 17.14 -0.88
CA THR A 24 -7.76 16.07 -0.71
C THR A 24 -8.36 14.69 -0.87
N ALA A 25 -9.63 14.51 -0.50
CA ALA A 25 -10.35 13.24 -0.69
C ALA A 25 -10.95 13.13 -2.11
N ALA A 26 -11.35 14.25 -2.73
CA ALA A 26 -11.85 14.26 -4.11
C ALA A 26 -10.80 13.81 -5.14
N ALA A 27 -9.52 13.92 -4.81
CA ALA A 27 -8.44 13.44 -5.66
C ALA A 27 -8.40 11.91 -5.82
N TYR A 28 -9.02 11.18 -4.92
CA TYR A 28 -9.11 9.71 -4.97
C TYR A 28 -10.29 9.19 -5.83
N PHE A 29 -11.17 10.06 -6.29
CA PHE A 29 -12.20 9.62 -7.24
C PHE A 29 -11.61 9.58 -8.64
N ALA A 30 -11.65 8.42 -9.26
CA ALA A 30 -11.18 8.23 -10.63
C ALA A 30 -11.87 9.24 -11.57
N ASP A 31 -11.08 10.04 -12.26
CA ASP A 31 -11.50 11.06 -13.21
C ASP A 31 -12.13 12.33 -12.60
N THR A 32 -11.37 12.99 -11.71
CA THR A 32 -11.73 14.34 -11.21
C THR A 32 -11.65 15.43 -12.29
N SER A 33 -11.12 15.12 -13.47
CA SER A 33 -11.08 16.07 -14.59
C SER A 33 -12.46 16.50 -15.08
N ALA A 34 -13.50 15.71 -14.79
CA ALA A 34 -14.88 15.97 -15.17
C ALA A 34 -15.68 16.76 -14.12
N VAL A 35 -15.15 16.95 -12.91
CA VAL A 35 -15.91 17.57 -11.80
C VAL A 35 -15.31 18.93 -11.46
N ALA A 36 -16.07 20.00 -11.61
CA ALA A 36 -15.65 21.34 -11.24
C ALA A 36 -15.48 21.47 -9.71
N ASP A 37 -14.53 22.32 -9.28
CA ASP A 37 -14.39 22.67 -7.87
C ASP A 37 -15.68 23.31 -7.34
N GLY A 38 -16.15 22.83 -6.18
CA GLY A 38 -17.41 23.27 -5.58
C GLY A 38 -18.66 22.68 -6.25
N ALA A 39 -18.52 21.64 -7.07
CA ALA A 39 -19.67 21.03 -7.74
C ALA A 39 -20.63 20.39 -6.74
N ASP A 40 -21.91 20.61 -6.96
CA ASP A 40 -23.00 19.89 -6.30
C ASP A 40 -23.45 18.73 -7.18
N ILE A 41 -23.43 17.52 -6.62
CA ILE A 41 -23.87 16.31 -7.30
C ILE A 41 -25.14 15.80 -6.58
N ASP A 42 -26.22 15.62 -7.32
CA ASP A 42 -27.40 14.96 -6.78
C ASP A 42 -27.11 13.46 -6.58
N ALA A 43 -27.03 13.06 -5.32
CA ALA A 43 -26.78 11.69 -4.90
C ALA A 43 -28.06 10.97 -4.41
N THR A 44 -29.24 11.48 -4.79
CA THR A 44 -30.53 10.87 -4.45
C THR A 44 -30.57 9.40 -4.90
N GLY A 45 -30.87 8.51 -3.96
CA GLY A 45 -30.89 7.06 -4.21
C GLY A 45 -29.55 6.36 -4.05
N LEU A 46 -28.44 7.10 -3.87
CA LEU A 46 -27.15 6.53 -3.55
C LEU A 46 -26.97 6.38 -2.04
N THR A 47 -26.09 5.46 -1.65
CA THR A 47 -25.76 5.23 -0.24
C THR A 47 -24.25 5.38 -0.06
N VAL A 48 -23.85 6.17 0.94
CA VAL A 48 -22.43 6.27 1.35
C VAL A 48 -22.16 5.28 2.48
N ALA A 49 -21.03 4.59 2.37
CA ALA A 49 -20.48 3.67 3.37
C ALA A 49 -18.96 3.88 3.49
N PRO A 50 -18.32 3.42 4.59
CA PRO A 50 -16.87 3.26 4.59
C PRO A 50 -16.42 2.41 3.40
N GLY A 51 -15.26 2.74 2.83
CA GLY A 51 -14.67 1.92 1.78
C GLY A 51 -14.25 0.55 2.30
N PHE A 52 -14.11 -0.40 1.39
CA PHE A 52 -13.58 -1.72 1.74
C PHE A 52 -12.07 -1.68 1.92
N GLU A 53 -11.56 -2.61 2.71
CA GLU A 53 -10.13 -2.93 2.79
C GLU A 53 -9.92 -4.36 2.31
N ASP A 54 -8.85 -4.56 1.50
CA ASP A 54 -8.41 -5.89 1.09
C ASP A 54 -7.07 -6.18 1.77
N PRO A 55 -7.01 -7.11 2.74
CA PRO A 55 -5.79 -7.40 3.47
C PRO A 55 -4.83 -8.33 2.70
N HIS A 56 -5.08 -8.62 1.42
CA HIS A 56 -4.26 -9.58 0.67
C HIS A 56 -4.34 -9.38 -0.84
N VAL A 57 -3.53 -8.48 -1.38
CA VAL A 57 -3.46 -8.26 -2.83
C VAL A 57 -2.05 -8.51 -3.38
N HIS A 58 -1.99 -8.89 -4.66
CA HIS A 58 -0.75 -9.18 -5.37
C HIS A 58 -0.51 -8.16 -6.49
N PHE A 59 -0.13 -6.95 -6.12
CA PHE A 59 0.42 -6.02 -7.10
C PHE A 59 1.88 -6.42 -7.36
N ARG A 60 2.15 -6.81 -8.59
CA ARG A 60 3.41 -7.44 -9.01
C ARG A 60 4.45 -6.43 -9.46
N ASP A 61 4.44 -5.26 -8.89
CA ASP A 61 5.25 -4.12 -9.20
C ASP A 61 6.13 -3.77 -7.97
N PRO A 62 7.45 -3.84 -8.08
CA PRO A 62 8.25 -4.10 -9.30
C PRO A 62 8.33 -5.57 -9.72
N GLY A 63 8.81 -5.78 -10.95
CA GLY A 63 9.35 -7.03 -11.46
C GLY A 63 8.42 -7.93 -12.26
N GLN A 64 7.12 -7.87 -12.05
CA GLN A 64 6.13 -8.67 -12.81
C GLN A 64 4.93 -7.82 -13.24
N THR A 65 5.17 -6.57 -13.61
CA THR A 65 4.15 -5.59 -14.01
C THR A 65 3.27 -6.04 -15.18
N TYR A 66 3.73 -7.02 -15.95
CA TYR A 66 2.93 -7.67 -16.99
C TYR A 66 1.75 -8.49 -16.44
N LYS A 67 1.77 -8.86 -15.16
CA LYS A 67 0.64 -9.52 -14.46
C LYS A 67 -0.29 -8.48 -13.85
N GLU A 68 0.27 -7.56 -13.08
CA GLU A 68 -0.43 -6.47 -12.43
C GLU A 68 0.57 -5.38 -12.04
N SER A 69 0.27 -4.12 -12.38
CA SER A 69 1.04 -2.96 -11.94
C SER A 69 0.36 -2.27 -10.76
N MET A 70 1.09 -1.40 -10.05
CA MET A 70 0.49 -0.56 -9.00
C MET A 70 -0.69 0.24 -9.54
N VAL A 71 -0.55 0.85 -10.72
CA VAL A 71 -1.60 1.68 -11.32
C VAL A 71 -2.84 0.88 -11.69
N SER A 72 -2.67 -0.29 -12.35
CA SER A 72 -3.82 -1.11 -12.76
C SER A 72 -4.51 -1.77 -11.57
N GLY A 73 -3.75 -2.27 -10.60
CA GLY A 73 -4.28 -2.88 -9.38
C GLY A 73 -5.04 -1.87 -8.52
N CYS A 74 -4.48 -0.67 -8.31
CA CYS A 74 -5.17 0.39 -7.58
C CYS A 74 -6.47 0.85 -8.27
N ARG A 75 -6.49 0.94 -9.60
CA ARG A 75 -7.71 1.27 -10.35
C ARG A 75 -8.76 0.17 -10.25
N ALA A 76 -8.36 -1.09 -10.33
CA ALA A 76 -9.26 -2.22 -10.14
C ALA A 76 -9.86 -2.22 -8.73
N SER A 77 -9.03 -2.00 -7.71
CA SER A 77 -9.46 -1.88 -6.30
C SER A 77 -10.47 -0.75 -6.11
N ALA A 78 -10.17 0.46 -6.62
CA ALA A 78 -11.07 1.60 -6.55
C ALA A 78 -12.42 1.29 -7.22
N SER A 79 -12.41 0.62 -8.38
CA SER A 79 -13.62 0.22 -9.09
C SER A 79 -14.46 -0.79 -8.29
N GLY A 80 -13.82 -1.57 -7.41
CA GLY A 80 -14.48 -2.49 -6.47
C GLY A 80 -14.97 -1.85 -5.17
N GLY A 81 -14.69 -0.54 -4.97
CA GLY A 81 -15.05 0.19 -3.73
C GLY A 81 -14.04 0.03 -2.60
N TYR A 82 -12.84 -0.48 -2.89
CA TYR A 82 -11.75 -0.53 -1.93
C TYR A 82 -11.09 0.85 -1.80
N THR A 83 -10.72 1.22 -0.59
CA THR A 83 -10.03 2.48 -0.26
C THR A 83 -8.64 2.26 0.31
N ASN A 84 -8.37 1.05 0.78
CA ASN A 84 -7.06 0.59 1.21
C ASN A 84 -6.83 -0.88 0.83
N VAL A 85 -5.59 -1.24 0.56
CA VAL A 85 -5.19 -2.63 0.26
C VAL A 85 -3.87 -2.94 0.95
N LEU A 86 -3.66 -4.21 1.35
CA LEU A 86 -2.37 -4.70 1.85
C LEU A 86 -1.65 -5.46 0.74
N ILE A 87 -0.52 -4.92 0.30
CA ILE A 87 0.30 -5.52 -0.75
C ILE A 87 1.17 -6.63 -0.14
N MET A 88 1.04 -7.84 -0.67
CA MET A 88 1.83 -8.99 -0.25
C MET A 88 3.28 -8.89 -0.75
N PRO A 89 4.25 -9.52 -0.04
CA PRO A 89 5.68 -9.27 -0.22
C PRO A 89 6.30 -9.93 -1.45
N ASN A 90 5.51 -10.53 -2.32
CA ASN A 90 5.97 -11.33 -3.45
C ASN A 90 6.19 -10.54 -4.75
N THR A 91 6.71 -9.34 -4.61
CA THR A 91 7.34 -8.58 -5.69
C THR A 91 8.68 -9.21 -6.10
N LEU A 92 9.30 -8.69 -7.14
CA LEU A 92 10.66 -9.09 -7.54
C LEU A 92 11.51 -7.81 -7.76
N PRO A 93 12.49 -7.54 -6.92
CA PRO A 93 12.87 -8.30 -5.71
C PRO A 93 11.78 -8.31 -4.64
N ALA A 94 11.91 -9.21 -3.65
CA ALA A 94 10.95 -9.35 -2.57
C ALA A 94 10.99 -8.15 -1.59
N LEU A 95 9.91 -7.92 -0.85
CA LEU A 95 9.84 -6.87 0.19
C LEU A 95 10.48 -7.37 1.51
N ASP A 96 11.77 -7.62 1.52
CA ASP A 96 12.50 -8.10 2.70
C ASP A 96 13.43 -7.06 3.33
N GLY A 97 13.49 -5.85 2.74
CA GLY A 97 14.34 -4.75 3.18
C GLY A 97 15.79 -4.86 2.70
N GLN A 98 16.17 -5.96 2.05
CA GLN A 98 17.55 -6.14 1.57
C GLN A 98 17.86 -5.23 0.37
N PRO A 99 19.12 -4.78 0.24
CA PRO A 99 19.56 -4.09 -0.96
C PRO A 99 19.39 -4.95 -2.21
N VAL A 100 18.94 -4.33 -3.28
CA VAL A 100 18.75 -5.00 -4.57
C VAL A 100 20.09 -5.51 -5.09
N SER A 101 20.21 -6.80 -5.32
CA SER A 101 21.45 -7.48 -5.71
C SER A 101 21.78 -7.37 -7.20
N GLY A 102 21.98 -6.13 -7.67
CA GLY A 102 22.45 -5.86 -9.02
C GLY A 102 21.32 -5.73 -10.06
N PRO A 103 21.59 -5.04 -11.18
CA PRO A 103 20.59 -4.66 -12.19
C PRO A 103 20.07 -5.86 -13.02
N GLU A 104 20.71 -7.01 -12.93
CA GLU A 104 20.34 -8.21 -13.70
C GLU A 104 19.14 -8.95 -13.09
N ALA A 105 18.83 -8.74 -11.81
CA ALA A 105 17.69 -9.35 -11.18
C ALA A 105 16.38 -8.74 -11.73
N THR A 106 15.35 -9.56 -11.88
CA THR A 106 14.05 -9.14 -12.38
C THR A 106 13.50 -8.01 -11.50
N GLY A 107 13.11 -6.89 -12.12
CA GLY A 107 12.60 -5.69 -11.44
C GLY A 107 13.63 -4.84 -10.72
N ALA A 108 14.85 -5.35 -10.50
CA ALA A 108 15.93 -4.60 -9.85
C ALA A 108 16.27 -3.30 -10.59
N LYS A 109 16.28 -3.36 -11.92
CA LYS A 109 16.57 -2.19 -12.75
C LYS A 109 15.56 -1.04 -12.52
N GLU A 110 14.32 -1.35 -12.37
CA GLU A 110 13.25 -0.35 -12.12
C GLU A 110 13.50 0.40 -10.79
N VAL A 111 13.82 -0.35 -9.73
CA VAL A 111 14.13 0.19 -8.41
C VAL A 111 15.37 1.07 -8.43
N LEU A 112 16.46 0.56 -9.06
CA LEU A 112 17.74 1.27 -9.16
C LEU A 112 17.66 2.51 -10.06
N ASP A 113 16.95 2.45 -11.19
CA ASP A 113 16.75 3.59 -12.10
C ASP A 113 15.93 4.71 -11.43
N ALA A 114 15.03 4.35 -10.52
CA ALA A 114 14.29 5.30 -9.70
C ALA A 114 15.13 5.90 -8.54
N GLY A 115 16.35 5.41 -8.34
CA GLY A 115 17.30 5.92 -7.35
C GLY A 115 17.19 5.29 -5.96
N PHE A 116 16.59 4.11 -5.85
CA PHE A 116 16.41 3.38 -4.59
C PHE A 116 17.30 2.14 -4.52
N ASP A 117 17.70 1.77 -3.31
CA ASP A 117 18.54 0.60 -3.07
C ASP A 117 17.73 -0.66 -2.71
N ASN A 118 16.48 -0.52 -2.30
CA ASN A 118 15.59 -1.61 -1.92
C ASN A 118 14.13 -1.34 -2.33
N VAL A 119 13.32 -2.39 -2.34
CA VAL A 119 11.93 -2.33 -2.81
C VAL A 119 11.03 -1.59 -1.83
N ILE A 120 11.30 -1.64 -0.53
CA ILE A 120 10.46 -0.96 0.47
C ILE A 120 10.58 0.56 0.29
N ASP A 121 11.80 1.10 0.19
CA ASP A 121 12.03 2.53 -0.06
C ASP A 121 11.42 2.98 -1.38
N PHE A 122 11.50 2.16 -2.42
CA PHE A 122 10.88 2.42 -3.72
C PHE A 122 9.35 2.52 -3.60
N LEU A 123 8.70 1.56 -2.94
CA LEU A 123 7.25 1.58 -2.77
C LEU A 123 6.77 2.67 -1.80
N GLN A 124 7.58 3.09 -0.83
CA GLN A 124 7.25 4.26 0.01
C GLN A 124 7.13 5.55 -0.80
N GLN A 125 7.76 5.63 -1.95
CA GLN A 125 7.82 6.82 -2.80
C GLN A 125 7.36 6.56 -4.23
N TYR A 126 6.62 5.49 -4.45
CA TYR A 126 6.16 5.07 -5.79
C TYR A 126 5.43 6.18 -6.53
N ASP A 127 4.50 6.86 -5.86
CA ASP A 127 3.69 7.94 -6.44
C ASP A 127 4.58 9.08 -6.97
N THR A 128 5.60 9.46 -6.19
CA THR A 128 6.56 10.50 -6.56
C THR A 128 7.50 10.03 -7.67
N ALA A 129 8.03 8.81 -7.55
CA ALA A 129 8.97 8.26 -8.52
C ALA A 129 8.36 8.12 -9.93
N HIS A 130 7.06 7.88 -10.02
CA HIS A 130 6.34 7.68 -11.28
C HIS A 130 5.47 8.88 -11.70
N ASP A 131 5.43 9.95 -10.89
CA ASP A 131 4.54 11.12 -11.11
C ASP A 131 3.09 10.67 -11.32
N VAL A 132 2.61 9.78 -10.46
CA VAL A 132 1.24 9.24 -10.52
C VAL A 132 0.49 9.50 -9.24
N GLN A 133 -0.84 9.56 -9.34
CA GLN A 133 -1.73 9.57 -8.20
C GLN A 133 -2.55 8.29 -8.19
N LEU A 134 -2.34 7.48 -7.17
CA LEU A 134 -3.06 6.22 -7.02
C LEU A 134 -4.42 6.47 -6.35
N PRO A 135 -5.51 5.85 -6.84
CA PRO A 135 -6.86 6.11 -6.33
C PRO A 135 -7.21 5.38 -5.04
N VAL A 136 -6.34 4.49 -4.54
CA VAL A 136 -6.47 3.81 -3.26
C VAL A 136 -5.17 3.93 -2.48
N ARG A 137 -5.25 3.90 -1.15
CA ARG A 137 -4.09 3.76 -0.28
C ARG A 137 -3.62 2.32 -0.30
N TYR A 138 -2.35 2.11 0.04
CA TYR A 138 -1.83 0.77 0.27
C TYR A 138 -0.90 0.73 1.47
N ASP A 139 -0.97 -0.37 2.17
CA ASP A 139 -0.02 -0.75 3.20
C ASP A 139 0.86 -1.87 2.66
N LEU A 140 2.00 -2.12 3.30
CA LEU A 140 2.95 -3.12 2.87
C LEU A 140 3.00 -4.29 3.85
N CYS A 141 3.06 -5.50 3.30
CA CYS A 141 3.45 -6.68 4.03
C CYS A 141 4.94 -6.95 3.76
N VAL A 142 5.77 -7.04 4.80
CA VAL A 142 7.19 -7.35 4.67
C VAL A 142 7.41 -8.86 4.73
N CYS A 143 8.48 -9.34 4.08
CA CYS A 143 8.85 -10.75 4.14
C CYS A 143 9.24 -11.20 5.55
N ALA A 144 8.80 -12.37 5.95
CA ALA A 144 9.26 -13.04 7.17
C ALA A 144 10.69 -13.59 7.00
N SER A 145 11.05 -14.00 5.77
CA SER A 145 12.39 -14.47 5.43
C SER A 145 12.98 -13.71 4.25
N LYS A 146 14.32 -13.64 4.17
CA LYS A 146 15.03 -13.03 3.06
C LYS A 146 14.67 -13.74 1.75
N ASP A 147 14.43 -12.95 0.70
CA ASP A 147 13.99 -13.44 -0.62
C ASP A 147 12.75 -14.35 -0.59
N ARG A 148 12.02 -14.39 0.53
CA ARG A 148 10.92 -15.35 0.78
C ARG A 148 11.38 -16.82 0.66
N ALA A 149 12.65 -17.08 0.93
CA ALA A 149 13.25 -18.41 0.77
C ALA A 149 12.99 -19.37 1.95
N GLY A 150 12.50 -18.84 3.08
CA GLY A 150 12.16 -19.62 4.26
C GLY A 150 13.33 -20.11 5.13
N HIS A 151 14.57 -19.73 4.82
CA HIS A 151 15.77 -20.29 5.46
C HIS A 151 16.56 -19.29 6.32
N GLU A 152 16.35 -18.01 6.12
CA GLU A 152 16.98 -16.93 6.88
C GLU A 152 15.92 -15.87 7.15
N ALA A 153 15.71 -15.52 8.44
CA ALA A 153 14.73 -14.49 8.80
C ALA A 153 15.13 -13.11 8.23
N SER A 154 14.17 -12.32 7.82
CA SER A 154 14.41 -10.93 7.46
C SER A 154 14.95 -10.15 8.66
N ASP A 155 15.76 -9.12 8.42
CA ASP A 155 16.30 -8.30 9.50
C ASP A 155 15.29 -7.18 9.83
N VAL A 156 14.76 -7.20 11.05
CA VAL A 156 13.79 -6.19 11.51
C VAL A 156 14.35 -4.77 11.42
N ALA A 157 15.66 -4.59 11.57
CA ALA A 157 16.29 -3.28 11.50
C ALA A 157 16.19 -2.63 10.11
N ASP A 158 16.05 -3.44 9.06
CA ASP A 158 15.96 -2.94 7.68
C ASP A 158 14.62 -2.27 7.37
N TRP A 159 13.57 -2.64 8.08
CA TRP A 159 12.21 -2.18 7.79
C TRP A 159 11.41 -1.61 8.98
N LEU A 160 11.90 -1.75 10.23
CA LEU A 160 11.16 -1.33 11.43
C LEU A 160 10.75 0.16 11.40
N LYS A 161 11.56 1.02 10.82
CA LYS A 161 11.29 2.47 10.67
C LYS A 161 10.01 2.78 9.88
N TYR A 162 9.47 1.81 9.13
CA TYR A 162 8.23 1.93 8.36
C TYR A 162 7.02 1.32 9.06
N VAL A 163 7.20 0.80 10.26
CA VAL A 163 6.10 0.31 11.10
C VAL A 163 5.56 1.47 11.93
N PRO A 164 4.24 1.69 11.99
CA PRO A 164 3.65 2.77 12.79
C PRO A 164 4.07 2.70 14.27
N GLY A 165 4.54 3.81 14.81
CA GLY A 165 5.03 3.89 16.18
C GLY A 165 6.54 3.62 16.37
N PHE A 166 7.25 3.26 15.29
CA PHE A 166 8.71 3.03 15.28
C PHE A 166 9.45 3.96 14.32
N GLU A 167 8.80 5.03 13.91
CA GLU A 167 9.39 6.03 13.01
C GLU A 167 10.64 6.65 13.63
N ASP A 168 11.68 6.79 12.82
CA ASP A 168 12.88 7.56 13.20
C ASP A 168 12.60 9.05 13.05
N ASP A 169 12.36 9.75 14.15
CA ASP A 169 12.05 11.20 14.21
C ASP A 169 13.00 12.08 13.39
N ALA A 170 14.20 11.59 13.09
CA ALA A 170 15.21 12.35 12.34
C ALA A 170 15.11 12.23 10.82
N LYS A 171 14.43 11.18 10.31
CA LYS A 171 14.45 10.82 8.89
C LYS A 171 13.08 10.47 8.30
N THR A 172 12.09 10.21 9.12
CA THR A 172 10.78 9.76 8.66
C THR A 172 9.86 10.97 8.48
N PRO A 173 9.11 11.07 7.38
CA PRO A 173 8.04 12.06 7.24
C PRO A 173 7.07 11.93 8.41
N ALA A 174 6.48 13.05 8.84
CA ALA A 174 5.57 13.12 9.97
C ALA A 174 4.33 12.19 9.88
N MET A 175 4.17 11.48 8.77
CA MET A 175 3.16 10.45 8.54
C MET A 175 3.68 9.50 7.47
N LEU A 176 3.75 8.22 7.79
CA LEU A 176 4.06 7.17 6.82
C LEU A 176 2.97 7.14 5.74
N THR A 177 3.37 7.22 4.48
CA THR A 177 2.43 7.19 3.37
C THR A 177 1.94 5.77 3.11
N HIS A 178 2.84 4.80 3.22
CA HIS A 178 2.60 3.38 2.97
C HIS A 178 3.23 2.53 4.08
N PRO A 179 2.58 2.46 5.27
CA PRO A 179 3.16 1.78 6.42
C PRO A 179 3.29 0.26 6.18
N ILE A 180 4.26 -0.34 6.86
CA ILE A 180 4.32 -1.80 7.02
C ILE A 180 3.36 -2.17 8.15
N THR A 181 2.36 -2.99 7.85
CA THR A 181 1.32 -3.40 8.81
C THR A 181 1.23 -4.91 9.00
N ALA A 182 2.00 -5.68 8.24
CA ALA A 182 2.04 -7.14 8.38
C ALA A 182 3.40 -7.73 8.00
N ILE A 183 3.65 -8.97 8.46
CA ILE A 183 4.80 -9.79 8.12
C ILE A 183 4.34 -11.16 7.61
N SER A 184 4.80 -11.59 6.43
CA SER A 184 4.43 -12.89 5.84
C SER A 184 5.36 -13.25 4.69
N ASP A 185 5.53 -14.54 4.42
CA ASP A 185 6.16 -15.02 3.19
C ASP A 185 5.17 -15.42 2.09
N ASP A 186 3.88 -15.21 2.32
CA ASP A 186 2.82 -15.40 1.33
C ASP A 186 2.99 -16.67 0.48
N GLY A 187 2.64 -17.81 1.03
CA GLY A 187 2.69 -19.12 0.35
C GLY A 187 4.08 -19.77 0.26
N SER A 188 5.15 -19.11 0.72
CA SER A 188 6.42 -19.76 0.98
C SER A 188 6.47 -20.27 2.42
N ALA A 189 7.05 -21.45 2.63
CA ALA A 189 7.15 -22.01 3.96
C ALA A 189 8.37 -21.48 4.69
N VAL A 190 8.17 -20.91 5.89
CA VAL A 190 9.24 -20.65 6.85
C VAL A 190 9.68 -21.98 7.45
N THR A 191 11.00 -22.27 7.44
CA THR A 191 11.50 -23.50 8.03
C THR A 191 11.47 -23.44 9.56
N PRO A 192 11.37 -24.61 10.26
CA PRO A 192 11.36 -24.63 11.72
C PRO A 192 12.58 -23.95 12.36
N GLU A 193 13.72 -23.97 11.67
CA GLU A 193 15.02 -23.45 12.17
C GLU A 193 15.01 -21.93 12.38
N ILE A 194 14.20 -21.20 11.62
CA ILE A 194 14.12 -19.73 11.73
C ILE A 194 12.83 -19.25 12.39
N LEU A 195 11.91 -20.15 12.72
CA LEU A 195 10.60 -19.77 13.24
C LEU A 195 10.69 -18.92 14.51
N ASP A 196 11.58 -19.29 15.44
CA ASP A 196 11.77 -18.52 16.67
C ASP A 196 12.23 -17.09 16.37
N GLN A 197 13.15 -16.90 15.40
CA GLN A 197 13.60 -15.57 15.00
C GLN A 197 12.48 -14.76 14.34
N VAL A 198 11.66 -15.37 13.49
CA VAL A 198 10.50 -14.71 12.89
C VAL A 198 9.51 -14.26 13.96
N LEU A 199 9.23 -15.10 14.97
CA LEU A 199 8.35 -14.74 16.09
C LEU A 199 8.93 -13.60 16.95
N GLU A 200 10.24 -13.56 17.16
CA GLU A 200 10.89 -12.42 17.84
C GLU A 200 10.80 -11.14 17.01
N ASN A 201 10.92 -11.21 15.68
CA ASN A 201 10.73 -10.06 14.81
C ASN A 201 9.29 -9.52 14.88
N VAL A 202 8.27 -10.39 14.83
CA VAL A 202 6.86 -10.03 15.01
C VAL A 202 6.65 -9.32 16.36
N LYS A 203 7.21 -9.88 17.43
CA LYS A 203 7.10 -9.29 18.76
C LYS A 203 7.82 -7.94 18.87
N ALA A 204 8.99 -7.80 18.23
CA ALA A 204 9.76 -6.56 18.25
C ALA A 204 9.08 -5.42 17.48
N SER A 205 8.31 -5.74 16.46
CA SER A 205 7.63 -4.78 15.57
C SER A 205 6.15 -4.55 15.92
N ASP A 206 5.58 -5.31 16.88
CA ASP A 206 4.14 -5.28 17.21
C ASP A 206 3.23 -5.54 15.97
N LEU A 207 3.73 -6.28 14.99
CA LEU A 207 3.00 -6.71 13.79
C LEU A 207 2.28 -8.05 14.01
N TYR A 208 1.40 -8.40 13.09
CA TYR A 208 0.63 -9.64 13.07
C TYR A 208 1.07 -10.56 11.93
#